data_c295440615da3304bf1ed4f32c8b0138
#
_entry.id   c295440615da3304bf1ed4f32c8b0138
#
_cell.length_a   1.000
_cell.length_b   1.000
_cell.length_c   1.000
_cell.angle_alpha   90.00
_cell.angle_beta   90.00
_cell.angle_gamma   90.00
#
_symmetry.space_group_name_H-M   'P 1'
#
loop_
_entity.id
_entity.type
_entity.pdbx_description
1 polymer ?
#
loop_
_entity_poly.entity_id
_entity_poly.type
_entity_poly.pdbx_seq_one_letter_code
_entity_poly.pdbx_strand_id
1 'polypeptide(L)'
;MAEATGPWLLLIHQLPPHPAYFRVKVWRQLQGLGAVALKNSVYVLPISEGTREDFQWMVRQIAAGGGETSVVEAQFVDGLTDGELKERFRVARDEDYAKLQEEIQAAHKALPKNPDEARKGEAEAQLVKFRKRYADLQTIDFFDAGGAAEVRTQLGRLENRVSPKSPISQGHSAYSMADLQGRTWVTRKGMRVDRIACAWLIRRFIDPEARFRFVESKSTVARKGELRFDMFAGEFTHEGDWCSFETLIHRLGIEDPALHSLAELIHDVDLKDAKFKRPEVSGFDRAILGVALLHQKDEARLAAGTGVLDAFYAAFQKAKP
;
A
#
# COMPACT_ATOMS: atom_id res chain seq x y z
N MET A 1 17.11 -13.42 -23.26
CA MET A 1 15.97 -12.86 -24.01
C MET A 1 15.68 -11.49 -23.41
N ALA A 2 15.72 -10.44 -24.23
CA ALA A 2 15.43 -9.10 -23.75
C ALA A 2 14.00 -9.05 -23.20
N GLU A 3 13.84 -8.61 -21.94
CA GLU A 3 12.52 -8.29 -21.40
C GLU A 3 11.87 -7.26 -22.31
N ALA A 4 10.65 -7.54 -22.75
CA ALA A 4 9.90 -6.61 -23.59
C ALA A 4 9.78 -5.27 -22.87
N THR A 5 10.45 -4.26 -23.41
CA THR A 5 10.42 -2.89 -22.91
C THR A 5 9.01 -2.33 -23.11
N GLY A 6 8.30 -2.08 -22.01
CA GLY A 6 7.01 -1.39 -22.07
C GLY A 6 7.20 0.10 -22.41
N PRO A 7 6.24 0.74 -23.07
CA PRO A 7 6.32 2.16 -23.35
C PRO A 7 6.28 2.98 -22.05
N TRP A 8 7.01 4.11 -22.03
CA TRP A 8 7.07 5.08 -20.93
C TRP A 8 6.35 6.35 -21.33
N LEU A 9 5.85 7.06 -20.33
CA LEU A 9 5.25 8.38 -20.55
C LEU A 9 6.28 9.45 -20.22
N LEU A 10 6.66 10.25 -21.21
CA LEU A 10 7.60 11.35 -21.04
C LEU A 10 6.87 12.69 -21.11
N LEU A 11 7.12 13.54 -20.12
CA LEU A 11 6.76 14.95 -20.15
C LEU A 11 8.01 15.76 -20.49
N ILE A 12 7.99 16.46 -21.62
CA ILE A 12 9.03 17.35 -22.09
C ILE A 12 8.52 18.77 -21.91
N HIS A 13 9.28 19.65 -21.24
CA HIS A 13 8.82 21.00 -20.99
C HIS A 13 9.91 22.04 -21.10
N GLN A 14 9.49 23.26 -21.43
CA GLN A 14 10.31 24.46 -21.32
C GLN A 14 9.52 25.48 -20.49
N LEU A 15 10.07 25.83 -19.33
CA LEU A 15 9.41 26.78 -18.42
C LEU A 15 9.96 28.20 -18.63
N PRO A 16 9.09 29.23 -18.50
CA PRO A 16 9.53 30.60 -18.61
C PRO A 16 10.56 30.94 -17.51
N PRO A 17 11.49 31.89 -17.78
CA PRO A 17 12.50 32.29 -16.80
C PRO A 17 11.86 32.97 -15.57
N HIS A 18 10.76 33.62 -15.75
CA HIS A 18 10.02 34.33 -14.71
C HIS A 18 8.53 33.94 -14.73
N PRO A 19 7.84 33.92 -13.57
CA PRO A 19 8.42 34.10 -12.22
C PRO A 19 9.09 32.83 -11.70
N ALA A 20 10.17 32.99 -10.89
CA ALA A 20 10.97 31.88 -10.38
C ALA A 20 10.15 30.85 -9.56
N TYR A 21 9.12 31.29 -8.84
CA TYR A 21 8.26 30.40 -8.05
C TYR A 21 7.52 29.36 -8.91
N PHE A 22 7.27 29.66 -10.19
CA PHE A 22 6.55 28.76 -11.08
C PHE A 22 7.36 27.50 -11.37
N ARG A 23 8.67 27.60 -11.57
CA ARG A 23 9.55 26.45 -11.71
C ARG A 23 9.54 25.55 -10.47
N VAL A 24 9.61 26.17 -9.29
CA VAL A 24 9.55 25.43 -8.02
C VAL A 24 8.19 24.74 -7.85
N LYS A 25 7.09 25.40 -8.25
CA LYS A 25 5.75 24.82 -8.22
C LYS A 25 5.65 23.59 -9.13
N VAL A 26 6.05 23.72 -10.39
CA VAL A 26 6.04 22.61 -11.37
C VAL A 26 6.91 21.46 -10.87
N TRP A 27 8.11 21.75 -10.39
CA TRP A 27 9.02 20.74 -9.84
C TRP A 27 8.37 19.98 -8.65
N ARG A 28 7.79 20.69 -7.70
CA ARG A 28 7.12 20.05 -6.54
C ARG A 28 5.94 19.17 -6.96
N GLN A 29 5.20 19.59 -7.98
CA GLN A 29 4.09 18.79 -8.49
C GLN A 29 4.58 17.52 -9.16
N LEU A 30 5.63 17.60 -10.01
CA LEU A 30 6.23 16.43 -10.62
C LEU A 30 6.80 15.45 -9.60
N GLN A 31 7.43 15.96 -8.52
CA GLN A 31 7.83 15.12 -7.40
C GLN A 31 6.64 14.45 -6.70
N GLY A 32 5.55 15.19 -6.49
CA GLY A 32 4.32 14.66 -5.88
C GLY A 32 3.62 13.59 -6.72
N LEU A 33 3.82 13.58 -8.03
CA LEU A 33 3.37 12.53 -8.95
C LEU A 33 4.31 11.32 -8.99
N GLY A 34 5.44 11.38 -8.32
CA GLY A 34 6.47 10.35 -8.38
C GLY A 34 7.26 10.33 -9.68
N ALA A 35 7.18 11.38 -10.49
CA ALA A 35 7.90 11.47 -11.75
C ALA A 35 9.42 11.60 -11.52
N VAL A 36 10.20 10.85 -12.29
CA VAL A 36 11.66 10.87 -12.24
C VAL A 36 12.22 11.76 -13.37
N ALA A 37 13.15 12.63 -13.02
CA ALA A 37 13.84 13.45 -14.01
C ALA A 37 14.88 12.60 -14.79
N LEU A 38 14.75 12.58 -16.10
CA LEU A 38 15.78 12.03 -16.99
C LEU A 38 16.85 13.08 -17.31
N LYS A 39 16.40 14.30 -17.56
CA LYS A 39 17.19 15.52 -17.78
C LYS A 39 16.40 16.71 -17.26
N ASN A 40 17.02 17.89 -17.20
CA ASN A 40 16.42 19.10 -16.58
C ASN A 40 14.99 19.45 -17.04
N SER A 41 14.61 19.07 -18.24
CA SER A 41 13.31 19.40 -18.85
C SER A 41 12.53 18.17 -19.33
N VAL A 42 12.96 16.96 -18.91
CA VAL A 42 12.33 15.70 -19.30
C VAL A 42 12.07 14.87 -18.05
N TYR A 43 10.81 14.60 -17.80
CA TYR A 43 10.35 13.74 -16.70
C TYR A 43 9.65 12.50 -17.25
N VAL A 44 9.73 11.42 -16.51
CA VAL A 44 9.18 10.12 -16.92
C VAL A 44 8.25 9.57 -15.84
N LEU A 45 7.18 8.90 -16.28
CA LEU A 45 6.29 8.07 -15.48
C LEU A 45 6.06 6.72 -16.19
N PRO A 46 5.74 5.64 -15.47
CA PRO A 46 5.20 4.44 -16.09
C PRO A 46 3.83 4.74 -16.68
N ILE A 47 3.47 4.07 -17.79
CA ILE A 47 2.17 4.26 -18.42
C ILE A 47 1.07 3.60 -17.61
N SER A 48 0.09 4.40 -17.23
CA SER A 48 -1.22 4.00 -16.72
C SER A 48 -2.26 5.06 -17.09
N GLU A 49 -3.54 4.78 -16.92
CA GLU A 49 -4.60 5.77 -17.12
C GLU A 49 -4.39 6.98 -16.18
N GLY A 50 -4.11 6.73 -14.89
CA GLY A 50 -3.87 7.78 -13.91
C GLY A 50 -2.65 8.65 -14.24
N THR A 51 -1.51 8.06 -14.63
CA THR A 51 -0.30 8.83 -14.97
C THR A 51 -0.44 9.63 -16.26
N ARG A 52 -1.30 9.16 -17.20
CA ARG A 52 -1.67 9.95 -18.40
C ARG A 52 -2.47 11.19 -18.01
N GLU A 53 -3.48 11.04 -17.15
CA GLU A 53 -4.28 12.16 -16.65
C GLU A 53 -3.43 13.16 -15.88
N ASP A 54 -2.53 12.67 -15.03
CA ASP A 54 -1.60 13.50 -14.27
C ASP A 54 -0.73 14.37 -15.19
N PHE A 55 -0.11 13.78 -16.22
CA PHE A 55 0.70 14.54 -17.15
C PHE A 55 -0.14 15.46 -18.05
N GLN A 56 -1.34 15.08 -18.45
CA GLN A 56 -2.26 15.96 -19.17
C GLN A 56 -2.64 17.19 -18.32
N TRP A 57 -2.82 17.01 -17.02
CA TRP A 57 -3.06 18.10 -16.11
C TRP A 57 -1.83 19.02 -15.98
N MET A 58 -0.63 18.43 -15.89
CA MET A 58 0.63 19.18 -15.91
C MET A 58 0.79 20.01 -17.19
N VAL A 59 0.44 19.45 -18.35
CA VAL A 59 0.45 20.18 -19.65
C VAL A 59 -0.40 21.44 -19.55
N ARG A 60 -1.65 21.33 -19.06
CA ARG A 60 -2.54 22.48 -18.91
C ARG A 60 -1.98 23.54 -17.97
N GLN A 61 -1.40 23.11 -16.86
CA GLN A 61 -0.78 24.03 -15.90
C GLN A 61 0.45 24.74 -16.46
N ILE A 62 1.33 24.02 -17.14
CA ILE A 62 2.54 24.60 -17.73
C ILE A 62 2.17 25.59 -18.82
N ALA A 63 1.22 25.23 -19.70
CA ALA A 63 0.73 26.13 -20.76
C ALA A 63 0.07 27.39 -20.17
N ALA A 64 -0.77 27.26 -19.14
CA ALA A 64 -1.38 28.40 -18.45
C ALA A 64 -0.34 29.31 -17.77
N GLY A 65 0.82 28.78 -17.41
CA GLY A 65 1.94 29.54 -16.85
C GLY A 65 2.89 30.13 -17.89
N GLY A 66 2.56 30.03 -19.19
CA GLY A 66 3.36 30.56 -20.30
C GLY A 66 4.57 29.67 -20.66
N GLY A 67 4.56 28.42 -20.26
CA GLY A 67 5.56 27.43 -20.67
C GLY A 67 5.11 26.60 -21.87
N GLU A 68 6.06 25.94 -22.51
CA GLU A 68 5.81 24.97 -23.58
C GLU A 68 5.97 23.55 -23.02
N THR A 69 5.12 22.61 -23.46
CA THR A 69 5.17 21.24 -22.97
C THR A 69 4.52 20.26 -23.95
N SER A 70 5.05 19.05 -23.97
CA SER A 70 4.52 17.92 -24.72
C SER A 70 4.58 16.66 -23.87
N VAL A 71 3.61 15.78 -24.05
CA VAL A 71 3.62 14.43 -23.48
C VAL A 71 3.69 13.44 -24.62
N VAL A 72 4.62 12.50 -24.52
CA VAL A 72 4.81 11.45 -25.52
C VAL A 72 4.90 10.09 -24.86
N GLU A 73 4.41 9.09 -25.57
CA GLU A 73 4.72 7.69 -25.25
C GLU A 73 6.03 7.34 -25.96
N ALA A 74 6.97 6.81 -25.18
CA ALA A 74 8.31 6.56 -25.69
C ALA A 74 8.83 5.19 -25.25
N GLN A 75 9.68 4.63 -26.11
CA GLN A 75 10.46 3.44 -25.81
C GLN A 75 11.94 3.81 -26.02
N PHE A 76 12.76 3.46 -25.05
CA PHE A 76 14.21 3.73 -25.17
C PHE A 76 14.82 2.74 -26.16
N VAL A 77 15.51 3.26 -27.17
CA VAL A 77 16.18 2.48 -28.20
C VAL A 77 17.61 2.18 -27.82
N ASP A 78 18.25 3.14 -27.12
CA ASP A 78 19.65 3.07 -26.69
C ASP A 78 19.90 4.02 -25.49
N GLY A 79 20.99 3.81 -24.76
CA GLY A 79 21.51 4.71 -23.72
C GLY A 79 20.84 4.62 -22.36
N LEU A 80 19.66 4.00 -22.25
CA LEU A 80 18.96 3.75 -20.98
C LEU A 80 18.04 2.53 -21.14
N THR A 81 18.22 1.57 -20.27
CA THR A 81 17.37 0.36 -20.23
C THR A 81 16.19 0.54 -19.28
N ASP A 82 15.13 -0.25 -19.46
CA ASP A 82 13.99 -0.28 -18.56
C ASP A 82 14.38 -0.66 -17.13
N GLY A 83 15.34 -1.59 -16.98
CA GLY A 83 15.85 -1.98 -15.66
C GLY A 83 16.51 -0.82 -14.93
N GLU A 84 17.37 -0.07 -15.62
CA GLU A 84 18.02 1.13 -15.05
C GLU A 84 17.00 2.23 -14.73
N LEU A 85 15.96 2.36 -15.55
CA LEU A 85 14.92 3.34 -15.29
C LEU A 85 14.07 2.96 -14.08
N LYS A 86 13.63 1.71 -13.97
CA LYS A 86 12.94 1.20 -12.78
C LYS A 86 13.78 1.39 -11.52
N GLU A 87 15.09 1.17 -11.62
CA GLU A 87 16.00 1.38 -10.50
C GLU A 87 16.09 2.87 -10.09
N ARG A 88 16.06 3.80 -11.03
CA ARG A 88 15.97 5.24 -10.71
C ARG A 88 14.68 5.58 -9.93
N PHE A 89 13.56 4.95 -10.27
CA PHE A 89 12.33 5.11 -9.50
C PHE A 89 12.47 4.57 -8.07
N ARG A 90 13.06 3.38 -7.91
CA ARG A 90 13.31 2.79 -6.58
C ARG A 90 14.22 3.68 -5.74
N VAL A 91 15.36 4.11 -6.29
CA VAL A 91 16.30 5.00 -5.60
C VAL A 91 15.60 6.30 -5.14
N ALA A 92 14.81 6.93 -6.01
CA ALA A 92 14.09 8.15 -5.67
C ALA A 92 13.08 7.91 -4.53
N ARG A 93 12.40 6.77 -4.51
CA ARG A 93 11.46 6.42 -3.42
C ARG A 93 12.20 6.03 -2.15
N ASP A 94 13.31 5.31 -2.24
CA ASP A 94 14.14 4.98 -1.08
C ASP A 94 14.68 6.24 -0.38
N GLU A 95 15.05 7.28 -1.12
CA GLU A 95 15.40 8.60 -0.55
C GLU A 95 14.24 9.25 0.20
N ASP A 96 13.01 9.15 -0.31
CA ASP A 96 11.83 9.69 0.37
C ASP A 96 11.45 8.86 1.61
N TYR A 97 11.54 7.54 1.53
CA TYR A 97 11.37 6.67 2.68
C TYR A 97 12.45 6.89 3.74
N ALA A 98 13.71 7.09 3.36
CA ALA A 98 14.79 7.38 4.29
C ALA A 98 14.52 8.67 5.09
N LYS A 99 14.08 9.74 4.43
CA LYS A 99 13.68 10.99 5.12
C LYS A 99 12.55 10.76 6.13
N LEU A 100 11.56 9.97 5.74
CA LEU A 100 10.45 9.63 6.63
C LEU A 100 10.92 8.77 7.82
N GLN A 101 11.84 7.82 7.59
CA GLN A 101 12.46 7.01 8.65
C GLN A 101 13.20 7.88 9.66
N GLU A 102 13.98 8.85 9.21
CA GLU A 102 14.71 9.78 10.11
C GLU A 102 13.75 10.55 11.02
N GLU A 103 12.64 11.05 10.45
CA GLU A 103 11.62 11.77 11.22
C GLU A 103 10.92 10.88 12.26
N ILE A 104 10.57 9.64 11.88
CA ILE A 104 9.97 8.66 12.79
C ILE A 104 10.94 8.29 13.91
N GLN A 105 12.23 8.07 13.58
CA GLN A 105 13.25 7.78 14.57
C GLN A 105 13.46 8.95 15.55
N ALA A 106 13.45 10.19 15.05
CA ALA A 106 13.54 11.38 15.89
C ALA A 106 12.35 11.46 16.85
N ALA A 107 11.12 11.26 16.37
CA ALA A 107 9.93 11.21 17.21
C ALA A 107 10.00 10.08 18.24
N HIS A 108 10.46 8.91 17.84
CA HIS A 108 10.63 7.77 18.74
C HIS A 108 11.66 8.05 19.84
N LYS A 109 12.77 8.73 19.53
CA LYS A 109 13.79 9.12 20.52
C LYS A 109 13.29 10.22 21.46
N ALA A 110 12.48 11.16 20.97
CA ALA A 110 11.93 12.27 21.76
C ALA A 110 10.85 11.82 22.77
N LEU A 111 10.21 10.67 22.53
CA LEU A 111 9.18 10.14 23.42
C LEU A 111 9.80 9.54 24.69
N PRO A 112 9.45 9.99 25.92
CA PRO A 112 9.95 9.42 27.17
C PRO A 112 9.55 7.95 27.34
N LYS A 113 10.26 7.22 28.21
CA LYS A 113 9.91 5.81 28.52
C LYS A 113 8.50 5.68 29.11
N ASN A 114 8.10 6.64 29.96
CA ASN A 114 6.76 6.72 30.54
C ASN A 114 6.17 8.09 30.20
N PRO A 115 5.56 8.25 29.01
CA PRO A 115 4.97 9.51 28.59
C PRO A 115 3.68 9.80 29.38
N ASP A 116 3.48 11.05 29.75
CA ASP A 116 2.20 11.54 30.24
C ASP A 116 1.16 11.60 29.11
N GLU A 117 -0.11 11.83 29.46
CA GLU A 117 -1.22 11.85 28.48
C GLU A 117 -1.04 12.96 27.42
N ALA A 118 -0.46 14.10 27.77
CA ALA A 118 -0.20 15.18 26.82
C ALA A 118 0.84 14.74 25.76
N ARG A 119 1.94 14.13 26.20
CA ARG A 119 3.00 13.59 25.32
C ARG A 119 2.51 12.43 24.46
N LYS A 120 1.64 11.58 25.00
CA LYS A 120 0.99 10.52 24.20
C LYS A 120 0.13 11.13 23.09
N GLY A 121 -0.72 12.11 23.40
CA GLY A 121 -1.56 12.77 22.41
C GLY A 121 -0.77 13.49 21.31
N GLU A 122 0.37 14.14 21.65
CA GLU A 122 1.28 14.72 20.67
C GLU A 122 1.87 13.65 19.74
N ALA A 123 2.33 12.53 20.31
CA ALA A 123 2.93 11.44 19.56
C ALA A 123 1.89 10.71 18.68
N GLU A 124 0.65 10.56 19.13
CA GLU A 124 -0.47 10.04 18.31
C GLU A 124 -0.75 10.95 17.12
N ALA A 125 -0.79 12.26 17.33
CA ALA A 125 -0.98 13.23 16.24
C ALA A 125 0.17 13.19 15.22
N GLN A 126 1.41 12.98 15.67
CA GLN A 126 2.56 12.77 14.77
C GLN A 126 2.46 11.45 14.02
N LEU A 127 2.09 10.37 14.69
CA LEU A 127 1.91 9.05 14.08
C LEU A 127 0.87 9.09 12.94
N VAL A 128 -0.25 9.80 13.14
CA VAL A 128 -1.25 10.03 12.09
C VAL A 128 -0.63 10.72 10.87
N LYS A 129 0.21 11.75 11.08
CA LYS A 129 0.90 12.45 9.97
C LYS A 129 1.90 11.55 9.24
N PHE A 130 2.69 10.77 9.99
CA PHE A 130 3.65 9.84 9.39
C PHE A 130 2.97 8.75 8.58
N ARG A 131 1.88 8.17 9.09
CA ARG A 131 1.08 7.18 8.37
C ARG A 131 0.48 7.73 7.09
N LYS A 132 -0.06 8.96 7.15
CA LYS A 132 -0.57 9.62 5.95
C LYS A 132 0.54 9.79 4.90
N ARG A 133 1.71 10.30 5.33
CA ARG A 133 2.85 10.50 4.43
C ARG A 133 3.36 9.18 3.86
N TYR A 134 3.41 8.13 4.65
CA TYR A 134 3.75 6.79 4.18
C TYR A 134 2.75 6.31 3.12
N ALA A 135 1.45 6.46 3.36
CA ALA A 135 0.42 6.11 2.39
C ALA A 135 0.52 6.93 1.09
N ASP A 136 0.81 8.23 1.20
CA ASP A 136 1.03 9.10 0.04
C ASP A 136 2.26 8.64 -0.78
N LEU A 137 3.37 8.26 -0.13
CA LEU A 137 4.56 7.70 -0.80
C LEU A 137 4.26 6.37 -1.50
N GLN A 138 3.47 5.50 -0.88
CA GLN A 138 3.07 4.23 -1.50
C GLN A 138 2.26 4.42 -2.80
N THR A 139 1.52 5.52 -2.97
CA THR A 139 0.77 5.78 -4.21
C THR A 139 1.66 6.09 -5.40
N ILE A 140 2.89 6.55 -5.17
CA ILE A 140 3.89 6.92 -6.17
C ILE A 140 5.10 5.97 -6.20
N ASP A 141 5.04 4.89 -5.44
CA ASP A 141 6.04 3.82 -5.45
C ASP A 141 5.62 2.76 -6.48
N PHE A 142 5.94 3.03 -7.74
CA PHE A 142 5.52 2.21 -8.88
C PHE A 142 6.27 0.88 -8.99
N PHE A 143 7.41 0.74 -8.30
CA PHE A 143 8.32 -0.40 -8.49
C PHE A 143 8.81 -1.02 -7.18
N ASP A 144 8.06 -0.84 -6.11
CA ASP A 144 8.30 -1.49 -4.81
C ASP A 144 9.71 -1.22 -4.26
N ALA A 145 9.98 0.02 -3.88
CA ALA A 145 11.24 0.41 -3.26
C ALA A 145 11.43 -0.24 -1.88
N GLY A 146 12.66 -0.65 -1.58
CA GLY A 146 12.98 -1.43 -0.38
C GLY A 146 12.73 -0.71 0.95
N GLY A 147 12.84 0.63 0.97
CA GLY A 147 12.66 1.46 2.17
C GLY A 147 11.26 1.41 2.79
N ALA A 148 10.24 1.02 2.01
CA ALA A 148 8.86 0.95 2.48
C ALA A 148 8.68 0.00 3.68
N ALA A 149 9.34 -1.15 3.68
CA ALA A 149 9.24 -2.15 4.73
C ALA A 149 9.78 -1.63 6.08
N GLU A 150 10.93 -0.95 6.06
CA GLU A 150 11.52 -0.40 7.27
C GLU A 150 10.68 0.74 7.86
N VAL A 151 10.15 1.64 7.02
CA VAL A 151 9.20 2.69 7.48
C VAL A 151 8.03 2.09 8.21
N ARG A 152 7.43 1.03 7.66
CA ARG A 152 6.30 0.33 8.28
C ARG A 152 6.69 -0.25 9.65
N THR A 153 7.81 -0.93 9.72
CA THR A 153 8.33 -1.50 10.98
C THR A 153 8.53 -0.41 12.04
N GLN A 154 9.10 0.74 11.66
CA GLN A 154 9.32 1.84 12.59
C GLN A 154 8.02 2.52 13.04
N LEU A 155 7.03 2.65 12.14
CA LEU A 155 5.69 3.12 12.49
C LEU A 155 5.03 2.19 13.52
N GLY A 156 5.12 0.88 13.34
CA GLY A 156 4.62 -0.11 14.30
C GLY A 156 5.30 0.00 15.68
N ARG A 157 6.63 0.17 15.70
CA ARG A 157 7.39 0.37 16.96
C ARG A 157 6.98 1.66 17.68
N LEU A 158 6.79 2.76 16.95
CA LEU A 158 6.33 4.03 17.53
C LEU A 158 4.92 3.89 18.09
N GLU A 159 4.00 3.25 17.34
CA GLU A 159 2.63 2.99 17.78
C GLU A 159 2.59 2.19 19.08
N ASN A 160 3.36 1.12 19.16
CA ASN A 160 3.44 0.29 20.37
C ASN A 160 3.99 1.05 21.60
N ARG A 161 4.78 2.11 21.38
CA ARG A 161 5.23 2.98 22.48
C ARG A 161 4.21 4.03 22.89
N VAL A 162 3.47 4.58 21.94
CA VAL A 162 2.47 5.63 22.18
C VAL A 162 1.23 5.02 22.85
N SER A 163 0.76 3.92 22.30
CA SER A 163 -0.32 3.10 22.85
C SER A 163 0.23 1.69 23.11
N PRO A 164 0.88 1.46 24.24
CA PRO A 164 1.30 0.11 24.60
C PRO A 164 0.05 -0.76 24.59
N LYS A 165 -0.12 -1.57 23.54
CA LYS A 165 -1.11 -2.63 23.56
C LYS A 165 -0.72 -3.48 24.77
N SER A 166 -1.58 -3.61 25.75
CA SER A 166 -1.40 -4.53 26.87
C SER A 166 -0.85 -5.84 26.33
N PRO A 167 0.13 -6.49 27.01
CA PRO A 167 0.69 -7.74 26.54
C PRO A 167 -0.49 -8.62 26.14
N ILE A 168 -0.50 -9.00 24.87
CA ILE A 168 -1.58 -9.69 24.18
C ILE A 168 -2.27 -10.61 25.18
N SER A 169 -3.41 -10.17 25.69
CA SER A 169 -4.36 -11.08 26.32
C SER A 169 -4.74 -12.05 25.21
N GLN A 170 -4.27 -13.27 25.33
CA GLN A 170 -4.62 -14.36 24.44
C GLN A 170 -6.12 -14.31 24.14
N GLY A 171 -6.45 -14.02 22.86
CA GLY A 171 -7.78 -14.19 22.31
C GLY A 171 -8.92 -13.55 23.11
N HIS A 172 -9.21 -12.27 22.86
CA HIS A 172 -10.61 -11.83 22.88
C HIS A 172 -10.67 -10.55 22.04
N SER A 173 -11.17 -10.68 20.84
CA SER A 173 -11.70 -9.55 20.07
C SER A 173 -12.73 -8.82 20.93
N ALA A 174 -12.85 -7.52 20.83
CA ALA A 174 -13.98 -6.77 21.37
C ALA A 174 -15.32 -7.24 20.75
N TYR A 175 -15.25 -8.09 19.74
CA TYR A 175 -16.37 -8.68 19.00
C TYR A 175 -16.38 -10.20 19.19
N SER A 176 -17.53 -10.75 19.59
CA SER A 176 -17.78 -12.18 19.47
C SER A 176 -18.09 -12.54 18.02
N MET A 177 -17.95 -13.82 17.64
CA MET A 177 -18.34 -14.27 16.28
C MET A 177 -19.80 -13.94 15.96
N ALA A 178 -20.68 -13.93 16.97
CA ALA A 178 -22.09 -13.55 16.82
C ALA A 178 -22.27 -12.07 16.47
N ASP A 179 -21.42 -11.18 17.00
CA ASP A 179 -21.48 -9.75 16.73
C ASP A 179 -21.07 -9.40 15.30
N LEU A 180 -20.39 -10.31 14.62
CA LEU A 180 -19.82 -10.11 13.27
C LEU A 180 -20.77 -10.56 12.15
N GLN A 181 -21.90 -11.24 12.47
CA GLN A 181 -22.78 -11.82 11.46
C GLN A 181 -23.63 -10.78 10.73
N GLY A 182 -23.80 -10.96 9.41
CA GLY A 182 -24.63 -10.12 8.55
C GLY A 182 -24.17 -8.68 8.41
N ARG A 183 -22.89 -8.41 8.69
CA ARG A 183 -22.34 -7.05 8.72
C ARG A 183 -21.97 -6.52 7.32
N THR A 184 -21.85 -5.20 7.24
CA THR A 184 -21.21 -4.54 6.11
C THR A 184 -19.75 -4.30 6.46
N TRP A 185 -18.87 -4.93 5.70
CA TRP A 185 -17.43 -4.82 5.84
C TRP A 185 -16.88 -3.83 4.83
N VAL A 186 -16.09 -2.88 5.30
CA VAL A 186 -15.62 -1.74 4.50
C VAL A 186 -14.12 -1.80 4.35
N THR A 187 -13.64 -1.65 3.11
CA THR A 187 -12.22 -1.50 2.81
C THR A 187 -12.01 -0.51 1.65
N ARG A 188 -10.78 -0.18 1.38
CA ARG A 188 -10.43 0.74 0.29
C ARG A 188 -10.61 0.07 -1.07
N LYS A 189 -10.93 0.86 -2.09
CA LYS A 189 -10.85 0.46 -3.51
C LYS A 189 -9.43 0.01 -3.88
N GLY A 190 -9.34 -0.74 -4.96
CA GLY A 190 -8.09 -1.31 -5.44
C GLY A 190 -7.71 -2.54 -4.63
N MET A 191 -8.58 -3.57 -4.67
CA MET A 191 -8.35 -4.86 -4.00
C MET A 191 -7.01 -5.47 -4.43
N ARG A 192 -6.15 -5.72 -3.44
CA ARG A 192 -4.86 -6.40 -3.56
C ARG A 192 -4.82 -7.59 -2.61
N VAL A 193 -3.67 -8.24 -2.48
CA VAL A 193 -3.51 -9.53 -1.81
C VAL A 193 -4.16 -9.58 -0.42
N ASP A 194 -3.77 -8.71 0.51
CA ASP A 194 -4.26 -8.77 1.90
C ASP A 194 -5.77 -8.45 1.98
N ARG A 195 -6.27 -7.48 1.19
CA ARG A 195 -7.71 -7.17 1.12
C ARG A 195 -8.56 -8.30 0.55
N ILE A 196 -8.09 -8.93 -0.53
CA ILE A 196 -8.76 -10.08 -1.14
C ILE A 196 -8.77 -11.23 -0.13
N ALA A 197 -7.65 -11.49 0.53
CA ALA A 197 -7.51 -12.53 1.53
C ALA A 197 -8.39 -12.28 2.75
N CYS A 198 -8.39 -11.07 3.30
CA CYS A 198 -9.28 -10.69 4.40
C CYS A 198 -10.75 -10.88 4.03
N ALA A 199 -11.18 -10.41 2.86
CA ALA A 199 -12.57 -10.55 2.42
C ALA A 199 -12.97 -12.02 2.22
N TRP A 200 -12.06 -12.85 1.68
CA TRP A 200 -12.23 -14.30 1.57
C TRP A 200 -12.37 -14.96 2.94
N LEU A 201 -11.46 -14.65 3.89
CA LEU A 201 -11.49 -15.17 5.27
C LEU A 201 -12.80 -14.79 5.97
N ILE A 202 -13.21 -13.53 5.84
CA ILE A 202 -14.45 -13.02 6.43
C ILE A 202 -15.63 -13.85 5.92
N ARG A 203 -15.80 -13.97 4.61
CA ARG A 203 -16.97 -14.67 4.04
C ARG A 203 -16.96 -16.17 4.31
N ARG A 204 -15.80 -16.78 4.41
CA ARG A 204 -15.69 -18.23 4.56
C ARG A 204 -15.73 -18.70 6.01
N PHE A 205 -15.15 -17.95 6.94
CA PHE A 205 -14.93 -18.40 8.32
C PHE A 205 -15.59 -17.52 9.39
N ILE A 206 -15.95 -16.27 9.06
CA ILE A 206 -16.40 -15.31 10.05
C ILE A 206 -17.88 -14.95 9.82
N ASP A 207 -18.23 -14.47 8.63
CA ASP A 207 -19.57 -13.95 8.29
C ASP A 207 -19.96 -14.37 6.86
N PRO A 208 -20.61 -15.52 6.66
CA PRO A 208 -21.05 -15.99 5.35
C PRO A 208 -21.97 -15.01 4.61
N GLU A 209 -22.71 -14.18 5.35
CA GLU A 209 -23.63 -13.16 4.82
C GLU A 209 -22.96 -11.78 4.68
N ALA A 210 -21.62 -11.72 4.79
CA ALA A 210 -20.84 -10.48 4.69
C ALA A 210 -21.13 -9.73 3.39
N ARG A 211 -21.44 -8.45 3.54
CA ARG A 211 -21.55 -7.49 2.45
C ARG A 211 -20.30 -6.62 2.43
N PHE A 212 -19.70 -6.44 1.26
CA PHE A 212 -18.50 -5.61 1.13
C PHE A 212 -18.82 -4.26 0.49
N ARG A 213 -18.21 -3.20 1.02
CA ARG A 213 -18.28 -1.85 0.48
C ARG A 213 -16.88 -1.32 0.27
N PHE A 214 -16.58 -0.92 -0.96
CA PHE A 214 -15.28 -0.38 -1.38
C PHE A 214 -15.34 1.15 -1.43
N VAL A 215 -14.41 1.81 -0.73
CA VAL A 215 -14.43 3.26 -0.54
C VAL A 215 -13.14 3.93 -1.00
N GLU A 216 -13.22 5.19 -1.41
CA GLU A 216 -12.03 5.98 -1.68
C GLU A 216 -11.24 6.22 -0.39
N SER A 217 -9.90 6.21 -0.48
CA SER A 217 -9.02 6.24 0.69
C SER A 217 -9.12 7.52 1.54
N LYS A 218 -9.72 8.59 1.02
CA LYS A 218 -9.58 9.96 1.56
C LYS A 218 -10.59 10.39 2.62
N SER A 219 -11.68 9.68 2.90
CA SER A 219 -12.64 10.20 3.90
C SER A 219 -13.80 9.28 4.26
N THR A 220 -13.57 8.03 4.63
CA THR A 220 -14.75 7.27 5.01
C THR A 220 -14.84 7.08 6.50
N VAL A 221 -15.67 7.91 7.13
CA VAL A 221 -16.22 7.63 8.45
C VAL A 221 -17.07 6.37 8.30
N ALA A 222 -16.77 5.34 9.10
CA ALA A 222 -17.62 4.14 9.16
C ALA A 222 -19.03 4.54 9.57
N ARG A 223 -20.03 4.01 8.87
CA ARG A 223 -21.42 4.17 9.27
C ARG A 223 -21.68 3.30 10.50
N LYS A 224 -22.68 3.64 11.29
CA LYS A 224 -23.05 2.85 12.47
C LYS A 224 -23.31 1.38 12.06
N GLY A 225 -22.56 0.46 12.66
CA GLY A 225 -22.69 -0.97 12.40
C GLY A 225 -21.83 -1.51 11.25
N GLU A 226 -21.02 -0.69 10.59
CA GLU A 226 -20.00 -1.14 9.64
C GLU A 226 -18.71 -1.51 10.36
N LEU A 227 -18.01 -2.51 9.82
CA LEU A 227 -16.69 -2.95 10.29
C LEU A 227 -15.66 -2.69 9.19
N ARG A 228 -14.51 -2.14 9.54
CA ARG A 228 -13.45 -1.79 8.59
C ARG A 228 -12.30 -2.78 8.68
N PHE A 229 -11.79 -3.18 7.53
CA PHE A 229 -10.61 -4.06 7.46
C PHE A 229 -9.61 -3.54 6.42
N ASP A 230 -8.35 -3.83 6.64
CA ASP A 230 -7.20 -3.39 5.84
C ASP A 230 -7.29 -1.92 5.39
N MET A 231 -7.59 -1.05 6.35
CA MET A 231 -7.60 0.39 6.14
C MET A 231 -7.22 1.14 7.41
N PHE A 232 -6.78 2.38 7.24
CA PHE A 232 -6.37 3.24 8.35
C PHE A 232 -7.48 3.38 9.40
N ALA A 233 -7.09 3.24 10.68
CA ALA A 233 -8.00 3.25 11.82
C ALA A 233 -9.18 2.25 11.71
N GLY A 234 -9.02 1.17 10.94
CA GLY A 234 -9.97 0.08 10.86
C GLY A 234 -9.96 -0.80 12.12
N GLU A 235 -11.09 -1.43 12.38
CA GLU A 235 -11.24 -2.38 13.50
C GLU A 235 -10.32 -3.59 13.33
N PHE A 236 -10.10 -4.02 12.08
CA PHE A 236 -9.21 -5.13 11.71
C PHE A 236 -8.20 -4.65 10.67
N THR A 237 -7.06 -4.18 11.13
CA THR A 237 -5.96 -3.69 10.30
C THR A 237 -4.65 -4.29 10.80
N HIS A 238 -3.56 -3.98 10.12
CA HIS A 238 -2.22 -4.42 10.53
C HIS A 238 -1.95 -4.17 12.03
N GLU A 239 -1.42 -5.16 12.73
CA GLU A 239 -1.07 -5.06 14.15
C GLU A 239 0.35 -5.57 14.41
N GLY A 240 1.22 -4.67 14.87
CA GLY A 240 2.62 -5.02 15.08
C GLY A 240 3.25 -5.50 13.76
N ASP A 241 3.74 -6.75 13.77
CA ASP A 241 4.34 -7.39 12.60
C ASP A 241 3.33 -8.22 11.78
N TRP A 242 2.03 -8.15 12.09
CA TRP A 242 0.99 -8.90 11.39
C TRP A 242 0.33 -8.10 10.28
N CYS A 243 0.11 -8.71 9.13
CA CYS A 243 -0.80 -8.17 8.12
C CYS A 243 -2.26 -8.25 8.61
N SER A 244 -3.19 -7.63 7.90
CA SER A 244 -4.60 -7.59 8.33
C SER A 244 -5.24 -8.98 8.36
N PHE A 245 -4.82 -9.88 7.48
CA PHE A 245 -5.26 -11.27 7.45
C PHE A 245 -4.84 -12.03 8.72
N GLU A 246 -3.57 -11.91 9.12
CA GLU A 246 -3.08 -12.50 10.37
C GLU A 246 -3.80 -11.90 11.58
N THR A 247 -4.03 -10.58 11.58
CA THR A 247 -4.76 -9.89 12.65
C THR A 247 -6.18 -10.45 12.83
N LEU A 248 -6.90 -10.71 11.73
CA LEU A 248 -8.24 -11.34 11.80
C LEU A 248 -8.18 -12.74 12.41
N ILE A 249 -7.25 -13.59 11.96
CA ILE A 249 -7.09 -14.95 12.50
C ILE A 249 -6.80 -14.90 14.01
N HIS A 250 -5.81 -14.10 14.42
CA HIS A 250 -5.41 -14.01 15.81
C HIS A 250 -6.47 -13.41 16.72
N ARG A 251 -7.12 -12.31 16.31
CA ARG A 251 -8.14 -11.66 17.13
C ARG A 251 -9.40 -12.50 17.33
N LEU A 252 -9.71 -13.33 16.35
CA LEU A 252 -10.91 -14.17 16.39
C LEU A 252 -10.64 -15.60 16.85
N GLY A 253 -9.36 -15.92 17.16
CA GLY A 253 -8.96 -17.22 17.66
C GLY A 253 -9.27 -18.37 16.68
N ILE A 254 -9.06 -18.12 15.36
CA ILE A 254 -9.32 -19.13 14.34
C ILE A 254 -8.13 -20.09 14.29
N GLU A 255 -8.32 -21.31 14.77
CA GLU A 255 -7.30 -22.36 14.78
C GLU A 255 -7.50 -23.30 13.59
N ASP A 256 -6.75 -23.09 12.52
CA ASP A 256 -6.72 -23.93 11.32
C ASP A 256 -5.31 -23.97 10.73
N PRO A 257 -4.64 -25.13 10.67
CA PRO A 257 -3.26 -25.23 10.18
C PRO A 257 -3.09 -24.78 8.73
N ALA A 258 -4.08 -24.99 7.86
CA ALA A 258 -4.03 -24.55 6.47
C ALA A 258 -4.16 -23.02 6.38
N LEU A 259 -4.96 -22.40 7.25
CA LEU A 259 -5.03 -20.94 7.36
C LEU A 259 -3.72 -20.34 7.88
N HIS A 260 -3.01 -21.01 8.81
CA HIS A 260 -1.70 -20.55 9.24
C HIS A 260 -0.69 -20.56 8.09
N SER A 261 -0.64 -21.62 7.29
CA SER A 261 0.23 -21.69 6.10
C SER A 261 -0.14 -20.63 5.06
N LEU A 262 -1.44 -20.36 4.88
CA LEU A 262 -1.91 -19.31 4.00
C LEU A 262 -1.55 -17.92 4.54
N ALA A 263 -1.62 -17.72 5.86
CA ALA A 263 -1.24 -16.47 6.52
C ALA A 263 0.25 -16.16 6.33
N GLU A 264 1.13 -17.15 6.48
CA GLU A 264 2.55 -17.00 6.18
C GLU A 264 2.80 -16.58 4.72
N LEU A 265 2.09 -17.19 3.77
CA LEU A 265 2.19 -16.84 2.36
C LEU A 265 1.70 -15.41 2.08
N ILE A 266 0.54 -15.03 2.62
CA ILE A 266 -0.02 -13.69 2.46
C ILE A 266 0.89 -12.64 3.11
N HIS A 267 1.44 -12.94 4.28
CA HIS A 267 2.42 -12.10 4.98
C HIS A 267 3.61 -11.79 4.07
N ASP A 268 4.30 -12.83 3.57
CA ASP A 268 5.49 -12.65 2.73
C ASP A 268 5.19 -11.87 1.44
N VAL A 269 3.99 -12.01 0.87
CA VAL A 269 3.57 -11.26 -0.34
C VAL A 269 3.20 -9.82 -0.01
N ASP A 270 2.47 -9.57 1.06
CA ASP A 270 1.99 -8.22 1.41
C ASP A 270 3.08 -7.38 2.06
N LEU A 271 3.81 -7.96 3.03
CA LEU A 271 4.84 -7.26 3.79
C LEU A 271 6.21 -7.27 3.10
N LYS A 272 6.45 -8.19 2.17
CA LYS A 272 7.69 -8.31 1.37
C LYS A 272 8.98 -8.40 2.20
N ASP A 273 8.88 -8.89 3.42
CA ASP A 273 10.02 -9.03 4.35
C ASP A 273 10.64 -10.44 4.34
N ALA A 274 10.04 -11.37 3.58
CA ALA A 274 10.45 -12.76 3.46
C ALA A 274 10.64 -13.46 4.83
N LYS A 275 9.79 -13.13 5.79
CA LYS A 275 9.85 -13.63 7.17
C LYS A 275 9.71 -15.15 7.21
N PHE A 276 8.77 -15.71 6.46
CA PHE A 276 8.47 -17.13 6.39
C PHE A 276 9.15 -17.83 5.22
N LYS A 277 9.63 -17.08 4.23
CA LYS A 277 10.33 -17.58 3.03
C LYS A 277 9.54 -18.67 2.28
N ARG A 278 8.23 -18.46 2.16
CA ARG A 278 7.35 -19.43 1.51
C ARG A 278 7.72 -19.58 0.03
N PRO A 279 7.92 -20.79 -0.50
CA PRO A 279 8.32 -21.01 -1.89
C PRO A 279 7.22 -20.59 -2.88
N GLU A 280 5.96 -20.55 -2.45
CA GLU A 280 4.80 -20.22 -3.28
C GLU A 280 4.66 -18.71 -3.56
N VAL A 281 5.38 -17.84 -2.85
CA VAL A 281 5.25 -16.37 -2.88
C VAL A 281 5.21 -15.82 -4.30
N SER A 282 6.19 -16.16 -5.14
CA SER A 282 6.29 -15.60 -6.49
C SER A 282 5.14 -16.04 -7.40
N GLY A 283 4.68 -17.29 -7.28
CA GLY A 283 3.55 -17.81 -8.04
C GLY A 283 2.22 -17.21 -7.60
N PHE A 284 2.02 -17.12 -6.30
CA PHE A 284 0.80 -16.55 -5.72
C PHE A 284 0.68 -15.04 -6.02
N ASP A 285 1.74 -14.26 -5.84
CA ASP A 285 1.77 -12.83 -6.16
C ASP A 285 1.44 -12.59 -7.64
N ARG A 286 2.05 -13.37 -8.55
CA ARG A 286 1.74 -13.31 -9.99
C ARG A 286 0.28 -13.63 -10.30
N ALA A 287 -0.31 -14.62 -9.64
CA ALA A 287 -1.71 -14.98 -9.82
C ALA A 287 -2.65 -13.83 -9.38
N ILE A 288 -2.41 -13.25 -8.19
CA ILE A 288 -3.19 -12.13 -7.67
C ILE A 288 -3.00 -10.87 -8.53
N LEU A 289 -1.78 -10.60 -8.99
CA LEU A 289 -1.54 -9.51 -9.93
C LEU A 289 -2.32 -9.71 -11.23
N GLY A 290 -2.33 -10.94 -11.77
CA GLY A 290 -3.13 -11.30 -12.96
C GLY A 290 -4.62 -11.04 -12.76
N VAL A 291 -5.17 -11.38 -11.59
CA VAL A 291 -6.57 -11.05 -11.22
C VAL A 291 -6.80 -9.54 -11.27
N ALA A 292 -5.88 -8.75 -10.69
CA ALA A 292 -6.02 -7.29 -10.68
C ALA A 292 -5.94 -6.65 -12.08
N LEU A 293 -5.14 -7.22 -12.98
CA LEU A 293 -5.00 -6.76 -14.37
C LEU A 293 -6.22 -7.12 -15.23
N LEU A 294 -6.81 -8.30 -15.02
CA LEU A 294 -7.97 -8.77 -15.78
C LEU A 294 -9.29 -8.08 -15.36
N HIS A 295 -9.38 -7.61 -14.14
CA HIS A 295 -10.61 -7.08 -13.57
C HIS A 295 -10.42 -5.66 -13.05
N GLN A 296 -11.19 -4.70 -13.59
CA GLN A 296 -11.14 -3.30 -13.12
C GLN A 296 -11.98 -3.05 -11.88
N LYS A 297 -13.09 -3.80 -11.69
CA LYS A 297 -14.00 -3.66 -10.55
C LYS A 297 -13.55 -4.52 -9.38
N ASP A 298 -13.61 -3.96 -8.18
CA ASP A 298 -13.17 -4.63 -6.95
C ASP A 298 -14.00 -5.88 -6.62
N GLU A 299 -15.30 -5.87 -6.95
CA GLU A 299 -16.16 -7.05 -6.78
C GLU A 299 -15.70 -8.22 -7.67
N ALA A 300 -15.30 -7.91 -8.89
CA ALA A 300 -14.78 -8.93 -9.82
C ALA A 300 -13.38 -9.42 -9.39
N ARG A 301 -12.53 -8.54 -8.88
CA ARG A 301 -11.24 -8.92 -8.28
C ARG A 301 -11.41 -9.85 -7.09
N LEU A 302 -12.36 -9.52 -6.20
CA LEU A 302 -12.67 -10.36 -5.06
C LEU A 302 -13.17 -11.74 -5.51
N ALA A 303 -14.12 -11.80 -6.44
CA ALA A 303 -14.67 -13.06 -6.95
C ALA A 303 -13.58 -13.95 -7.59
N ALA A 304 -12.73 -13.40 -8.45
CA ALA A 304 -11.66 -14.14 -9.10
C ALA A 304 -10.54 -14.52 -8.11
N GLY A 305 -10.15 -13.61 -7.21
CA GLY A 305 -9.13 -13.87 -6.19
C GLY A 305 -9.56 -14.91 -5.15
N THR A 306 -10.86 -14.99 -4.85
CA THR A 306 -11.43 -16.06 -4.00
C THR A 306 -11.07 -17.43 -4.53
N GLY A 307 -11.19 -17.68 -5.84
CA GLY A 307 -10.81 -18.96 -6.45
C GLY A 307 -9.33 -19.31 -6.29
N VAL A 308 -8.44 -18.31 -6.37
CA VAL A 308 -7.00 -18.51 -6.11
C VAL A 308 -6.76 -18.91 -4.66
N LEU A 309 -7.38 -18.21 -3.71
CA LEU A 309 -7.24 -18.51 -2.28
C LEU A 309 -7.82 -19.87 -1.92
N ASP A 310 -8.97 -20.25 -2.48
CA ASP A 310 -9.55 -21.58 -2.29
C ASP A 310 -8.62 -22.70 -2.77
N ALA A 311 -7.95 -22.49 -3.92
CA ALA A 311 -7.00 -23.47 -4.46
C ALA A 311 -5.78 -23.64 -3.53
N PHE A 312 -5.18 -22.53 -3.03
CA PHE A 312 -4.05 -22.60 -2.11
C PHE A 312 -4.46 -23.18 -0.76
N TYR A 313 -5.60 -22.77 -0.22
CA TYR A 313 -6.13 -23.32 1.03
C TYR A 313 -6.35 -24.84 0.93
N ALA A 314 -6.96 -25.30 -0.16
CA ALA A 314 -7.15 -26.74 -0.39
C ALA A 314 -5.83 -27.49 -0.53
N ALA A 315 -4.80 -26.88 -1.15
CA ALA A 315 -3.47 -27.47 -1.24
C ALA A 315 -2.81 -27.60 0.13
N PHE A 316 -2.90 -26.56 0.97
CA PHE A 316 -2.35 -26.59 2.34
C PHE A 316 -3.10 -27.56 3.27
N GLN A 317 -4.39 -27.77 3.08
CA GLN A 317 -5.14 -28.82 3.80
C GLN A 317 -4.64 -30.23 3.51
N LYS A 318 -4.09 -30.48 2.32
CA LYS A 318 -3.57 -31.79 1.90
C LYS A 318 -2.07 -31.95 2.13
N ALA A 319 -1.34 -30.85 2.30
CA ALA A 319 0.09 -30.92 2.64
C ALA A 319 0.20 -31.57 4.03
N LYS A 320 0.76 -32.79 4.09
CA LYS A 320 1.13 -33.38 5.38
C LYS A 320 2.20 -32.49 6.03
N PRO A 321 2.14 -32.29 7.37
CA PRO A 321 3.16 -31.57 8.08
C PRO A 321 4.54 -32.20 7.96
#